data_1bb6c8e9e0961b115256c59913f93e84
#
_entry.id   1bb6c8e9e0961b115256c59913f93e84
#
_cell.length_a   1.000
_cell.length_b   1.000
_cell.length_c   1.000
_cell.angle_alpha   90.00
_cell.angle_beta   90.00
_cell.angle_gamma   90.00
#
_symmetry.space_group_name_H-M   'P 1'
#
loop_
_entity.id
_entity.type
_entity.pdbx_description
1 polymer ?
#
loop_
_entity_poly.entity_id
_entity_poly.type
_entity_poly.pdbx_seq_one_letter_code
_entity_poly.pdbx_strand_id
1 'polypeptide(L)'
;QERSIGIGAMGWHNLLMKKSISFESQAAAELNEEVFSLIRERAVAMSKILGEERGECPDMEGTGRRNANLLAIAPNANSSSIAGTSPSVEPIKANAFVHRTRAGSHLIKNKYLEMLLSGKGQNNDSIWNSIIANNGSVQHLEFLSDHEKEVFKTAIEIDQNAIVRLGGQRA
;
A
#
# COMPACT_ATOMS: atom_id res chain seq x y z
N GLN A 1 3.17 2.03 32.22
CA GLN A 1 4.00 1.75 31.01
C GLN A 1 3.13 1.09 29.94
N GLU A 2 2.98 1.72 28.80
CA GLU A 2 2.06 1.34 27.72
C GLU A 2 2.40 0.00 27.03
N ARG A 3 3.68 -0.37 26.99
CA ARG A 3 4.16 -1.54 26.23
C ARG A 3 3.62 -1.57 24.79
N SER A 4 3.51 -0.38 24.18
CA SER A 4 2.98 -0.20 22.84
C SER A 4 3.83 -0.93 21.79
N ILE A 5 3.14 -1.53 20.81
CA ILE A 5 3.71 -2.08 19.59
C ILE A 5 3.00 -1.45 18.39
N GLY A 6 3.57 -1.55 17.20
CA GLY A 6 2.98 -1.00 15.99
C GLY A 6 3.05 -2.02 14.85
N ILE A 7 2.02 -2.83 14.70
CA ILE A 7 1.87 -3.72 13.54
C ILE A 7 1.32 -2.87 12.38
N GLY A 8 2.06 -2.82 11.29
CA GLY A 8 1.67 -2.06 10.10
C GLY A 8 1.80 -2.90 8.83
N ALA A 9 1.06 -2.52 7.79
CA ALA A 9 1.12 -3.12 6.48
C ALA A 9 1.90 -2.24 5.51
N MET A 10 2.56 -2.86 4.53
CA MET A 10 3.09 -2.18 3.35
C MET A 10 2.66 -2.95 2.09
N GLY A 11 2.65 -2.27 0.95
CA GLY A 11 2.27 -2.92 -0.31
C GLY A 11 0.78 -2.89 -0.59
N TRP A 12 0.01 -2.02 0.07
CA TRP A 12 -1.44 -1.94 -0.13
C TRP A 12 -1.79 -1.66 -1.59
N HIS A 13 -1.22 -0.61 -2.21
CA HIS A 13 -1.51 -0.30 -3.60
C HIS A 13 -1.04 -1.41 -4.56
N ASN A 14 0.09 -2.05 -4.26
CA ASN A 14 0.55 -3.22 -5.01
C ASN A 14 -0.44 -4.40 -4.94
N LEU A 15 -1.07 -4.63 -3.79
CA LEU A 15 -2.11 -5.65 -3.65
C LEU A 15 -3.32 -5.30 -4.53
N LEU A 16 -3.76 -4.05 -4.53
CA LEU A 16 -4.88 -3.59 -5.36
C LEU A 16 -4.56 -3.77 -6.86
N MET A 17 -3.39 -3.30 -7.32
CA MET A 17 -2.95 -3.48 -8.71
C MET A 17 -2.86 -4.95 -9.11
N LYS A 18 -2.33 -5.82 -8.22
CA LYS A 18 -2.29 -7.27 -8.45
C LYS A 18 -3.68 -7.88 -8.64
N LYS A 19 -4.67 -7.35 -7.94
CA LYS A 19 -6.07 -7.80 -8.02
C LYS A 19 -6.88 -7.07 -9.10
N SER A 20 -6.26 -6.15 -9.85
CA SER A 20 -6.95 -5.27 -10.80
C SER A 20 -8.09 -4.46 -10.15
N ILE A 21 -7.85 -3.93 -8.95
CA ILE A 21 -8.80 -3.12 -8.19
C ILE A 21 -8.33 -1.67 -8.19
N SER A 22 -9.19 -0.73 -8.62
CA SER A 22 -8.91 0.70 -8.49
C SER A 22 -8.87 1.12 -7.03
N PHE A 23 -7.92 1.98 -6.66
CA PHE A 23 -7.75 2.49 -5.30
C PHE A 23 -8.98 3.21 -4.75
N GLU A 24 -9.74 3.87 -5.60
CA GLU A 24 -10.92 4.66 -5.27
C GLU A 24 -12.22 3.84 -5.22
N SER A 25 -12.16 2.58 -5.68
CA SER A 25 -13.35 1.74 -5.84
C SER A 25 -13.95 1.25 -4.53
N GLN A 26 -15.22 0.87 -4.58
CA GLN A 26 -15.92 0.23 -3.48
C GLN A 26 -15.25 -1.12 -3.12
N ALA A 27 -14.77 -1.87 -4.12
CA ALA A 27 -14.04 -3.13 -3.89
C ALA A 27 -12.73 -2.92 -3.08
N ALA A 28 -12.06 -1.78 -3.28
CA ALA A 28 -10.90 -1.43 -2.46
C ALA A 28 -11.30 -1.14 -1.01
N ALA A 29 -12.43 -0.47 -0.79
CA ALA A 29 -12.96 -0.20 0.55
C ALA A 29 -13.36 -1.48 1.29
N GLU A 30 -14.04 -2.39 0.62
CA GLU A 30 -14.44 -3.69 1.18
C GLU A 30 -13.23 -4.55 1.55
N LEU A 31 -12.25 -4.65 0.65
CA LEU A 31 -11.01 -5.38 0.91
C LEU A 31 -10.21 -4.73 2.06
N ASN A 32 -10.22 -3.39 2.14
CA ASN A 32 -9.57 -2.65 3.22
C ASN A 32 -10.17 -2.98 4.58
N GLU A 33 -11.49 -2.97 4.68
CA GLU A 33 -12.21 -3.31 5.90
C GLU A 33 -11.96 -4.77 6.30
N GLU A 34 -12.07 -5.71 5.37
CA GLU A 34 -11.81 -7.13 5.60
C GLU A 34 -10.40 -7.36 6.18
N VAL A 35 -9.38 -6.85 5.49
CA VAL A 35 -7.97 -7.08 5.86
C VAL A 35 -7.63 -6.43 7.20
N PHE A 36 -7.98 -5.16 7.39
CA PHE A 36 -7.56 -4.43 8.59
C PHE A 36 -8.40 -4.78 9.81
N SER A 37 -9.67 -5.15 9.66
CA SER A 37 -10.48 -5.72 10.73
C SER A 37 -9.91 -7.06 11.22
N LEU A 38 -9.50 -7.93 10.30
CA LEU A 38 -8.85 -9.19 10.66
C LEU A 38 -7.53 -8.97 11.40
N ILE A 39 -6.68 -8.07 10.92
CA ILE A 39 -5.41 -7.74 11.58
C ILE A 39 -5.67 -7.23 13.01
N ARG A 40 -6.62 -6.31 13.17
CA ARG A 40 -7.00 -5.76 14.49
C ARG A 40 -7.51 -6.85 15.43
N GLU A 41 -8.46 -7.67 14.96
CA GLU A 41 -9.02 -8.77 15.76
C GLU A 41 -7.92 -9.72 16.27
N ARG A 42 -7.05 -10.17 15.37
CA ARG A 42 -5.96 -11.09 15.70
C ARG A 42 -4.92 -10.46 16.62
N ALA A 43 -4.57 -9.20 16.40
CA ALA A 43 -3.64 -8.47 17.26
C ALA A 43 -4.21 -8.31 18.69
N VAL A 44 -5.49 -7.96 18.84
CA VAL A 44 -6.15 -7.86 20.14
C VAL A 44 -6.21 -9.20 20.84
N ALA A 45 -6.61 -10.27 20.14
CA ALA A 45 -6.67 -11.62 20.70
C ALA A 45 -5.30 -12.07 21.20
N MET A 46 -4.24 -11.91 20.42
CA MET A 46 -2.88 -12.26 20.83
C MET A 46 -2.39 -11.42 22.00
N SER A 47 -2.70 -10.11 22.03
CA SER A 47 -2.31 -9.25 23.15
C SER A 47 -3.00 -9.65 24.47
N LYS A 48 -4.21 -10.21 24.44
CA LYS A 48 -4.89 -10.80 25.62
C LYS A 48 -4.19 -12.06 26.10
N ILE A 49 -3.86 -12.98 25.21
CA ILE A 49 -3.07 -14.19 25.55
C ILE A 49 -1.75 -13.80 26.22
N LEU A 50 -1.03 -12.82 25.63
CA LEU A 50 0.21 -12.32 26.20
C LEU A 50 0.00 -11.57 27.53
N GLY A 51 -1.17 -10.97 27.74
CA GLY A 51 -1.56 -10.36 29.01
C GLY A 51 -1.72 -11.39 30.12
N GLU A 52 -2.35 -12.52 29.80
CA GLU A 52 -2.47 -13.67 30.74
C GLU A 52 -1.10 -14.28 31.06
N GLU A 53 -0.25 -14.49 30.05
CA GLU A 53 1.07 -15.12 30.24
C GLU A 53 2.10 -14.22 30.95
N ARG A 54 2.07 -12.91 30.71
CA ARG A 54 3.16 -11.97 31.06
C ARG A 54 2.70 -10.74 31.84
N GLY A 55 1.44 -10.71 32.23
CA GLY A 55 0.79 -9.60 32.93
C GLY A 55 0.29 -8.50 31.98
N GLU A 56 -0.80 -7.88 32.35
CA GLU A 56 -1.42 -6.76 31.64
C GLU A 56 -0.50 -5.52 31.55
N CYS A 57 -0.80 -4.67 30.57
CA CYS A 57 -0.26 -3.33 30.47
C CYS A 57 -0.79 -2.47 31.65
N PRO A 58 0.05 -1.84 32.47
CA PRO A 58 -0.40 -1.01 33.59
C PRO A 58 -1.36 0.11 33.19
N ASP A 59 -1.18 0.70 32.00
CA ASP A 59 -2.01 1.81 31.53
C ASP A 59 -3.37 1.35 30.94
N MET A 60 -3.60 0.03 30.91
CA MET A 60 -4.83 -0.61 30.42
C MET A 60 -5.34 -1.68 31.38
N GLU A 61 -5.15 -1.47 32.68
CA GLU A 61 -5.55 -2.42 33.73
C GLU A 61 -7.04 -2.80 33.63
N GLY A 62 -7.35 -4.08 33.75
CA GLY A 62 -8.69 -4.62 33.62
C GLY A 62 -9.16 -4.93 32.18
N THR A 63 -8.31 -4.66 31.16
CA THR A 63 -8.63 -5.01 29.76
C THR A 63 -8.14 -6.39 29.32
N GLY A 64 -7.27 -7.01 30.11
CA GLY A 64 -6.58 -8.26 29.81
C GLY A 64 -5.45 -8.11 28.79
N ARG A 65 -5.17 -6.89 28.29
CA ARG A 65 -4.24 -6.68 27.20
C ARG A 65 -2.80 -6.43 27.68
N ARG A 66 -1.84 -7.07 27.02
CA ARG A 66 -0.41 -6.85 27.23
C ARG A 66 0.07 -5.49 26.70
N ASN A 67 -0.53 -5.00 25.62
CA ASN A 67 -0.08 -3.83 24.87
C ASN A 67 -1.21 -2.79 24.78
N ALA A 68 -0.94 -1.53 25.10
CA ALA A 68 -1.91 -0.45 24.98
C ALA A 68 -2.23 -0.17 23.49
N ASN A 69 -1.21 0.02 22.68
CA ASN A 69 -1.36 0.21 21.24
C ASN A 69 -0.83 -1.02 20.50
N LEU A 70 -1.50 -1.41 19.43
CA LEU A 70 -1.21 -2.62 18.67
C LEU A 70 -0.89 -2.35 17.21
N LEU A 71 -1.51 -1.33 16.61
CA LEU A 71 -1.39 -1.03 15.20
C LEU A 71 -0.72 0.34 15.00
N ALA A 72 0.01 0.47 13.91
CA ALA A 72 0.58 1.75 13.48
C ALA A 72 0.72 1.78 11.96
N ILE A 73 0.49 2.95 11.36
CA ILE A 73 0.78 3.21 9.95
C ILE A 73 2.15 3.87 9.89
N ALA A 74 3.17 3.07 9.55
CA ALA A 74 4.54 3.56 9.38
C ALA A 74 4.81 3.87 7.89
N PRO A 75 5.66 4.87 7.55
CA PRO A 75 5.93 5.24 6.15
C PRO A 75 6.57 4.14 5.31
N ASN A 76 7.41 3.30 5.89
CA ASN A 76 8.10 2.18 5.25
C ASN A 76 8.88 2.54 3.97
N ALA A 77 9.38 3.78 3.85
CA ALA A 77 9.99 4.29 2.63
C ALA A 77 11.17 3.43 2.12
N ASN A 78 12.09 3.05 2.99
CA ASN A 78 13.24 2.23 2.63
C ASN A 78 12.89 0.73 2.59
N SER A 79 12.12 0.24 3.57
CA SER A 79 11.72 -1.16 3.66
C SER A 79 10.92 -1.61 2.45
N SER A 80 10.01 -0.75 1.95
CA SER A 80 9.22 -1.03 0.75
C SER A 80 10.07 -1.14 -0.51
N SER A 81 11.11 -0.30 -0.64
CA SER A 81 12.05 -0.36 -1.75
C SER A 81 12.85 -1.68 -1.75
N ILE A 82 13.30 -2.13 -0.58
CA ILE A 82 14.01 -3.40 -0.43
C ILE A 82 13.07 -4.58 -0.76
N ALA A 83 11.82 -4.51 -0.30
CA ALA A 83 10.82 -5.56 -0.56
C ALA A 83 10.20 -5.50 -1.98
N GLY A 84 10.53 -4.49 -2.79
CA GLY A 84 9.96 -4.31 -4.13
C GLY A 84 8.44 -4.11 -4.14
N THR A 85 7.94 -3.31 -3.19
CA THR A 85 6.50 -3.05 -3.03
C THR A 85 6.20 -1.56 -2.79
N SER A 86 4.92 -1.17 -2.80
CA SER A 86 4.53 0.19 -2.47
C SER A 86 4.70 0.49 -0.99
N PRO A 87 5.03 1.73 -0.60
CA PRO A 87 5.24 2.09 0.80
C PRO A 87 3.90 2.11 1.54
N SER A 88 3.90 1.56 2.75
CA SER A 88 2.76 1.61 3.67
C SER A 88 1.43 1.22 3.00
N VAL A 89 0.39 1.96 3.32
CA VAL A 89 -0.98 1.87 2.75
C VAL A 89 -1.22 2.95 1.69
N GLU A 90 -0.17 3.68 1.33
CA GLU A 90 -0.25 4.81 0.42
C GLU A 90 -0.26 4.40 -1.05
N PRO A 91 -0.85 5.23 -1.93
CA PRO A 91 -0.72 5.05 -3.37
C PRO A 91 0.71 5.32 -3.84
N ILE A 92 1.08 4.68 -4.94
CA ILE A 92 2.39 4.90 -5.58
C ILE A 92 2.49 6.32 -6.15
N LYS A 93 3.70 6.89 -6.11
CA LYS A 93 3.96 8.22 -6.68
C LYS A 93 4.04 8.22 -8.20
N ALA A 94 4.52 7.12 -8.79
CA ALA A 94 4.73 6.98 -10.22
C ALA A 94 4.77 5.49 -10.61
N ASN A 95 4.32 5.15 -11.82
CA ASN A 95 4.44 3.80 -12.37
C ASN A 95 5.84 3.51 -12.95
N ALA A 96 6.58 4.54 -13.30
CA ALA A 96 7.99 4.45 -13.69
C ALA A 96 8.73 5.72 -13.29
N PHE A 97 9.97 5.57 -12.82
CA PHE A 97 10.84 6.69 -12.48
C PHE A 97 12.32 6.28 -12.51
N VAL A 98 13.20 7.26 -12.69
CA VAL A 98 14.64 7.03 -12.62
C VAL A 98 15.11 7.23 -11.17
N HIS A 99 15.56 6.15 -10.55
CA HIS A 99 16.18 6.21 -9.23
C HIS A 99 17.68 6.46 -9.38
N ARG A 100 18.15 7.60 -8.85
CA ARG A 100 19.56 7.99 -8.89
C ARG A 100 20.23 7.67 -7.56
N THR A 101 21.29 6.89 -7.63
CA THR A 101 22.15 6.54 -6.49
C THR A 101 23.59 6.96 -6.77
N ARG A 102 24.46 6.88 -5.77
CA ARG A 102 25.92 7.09 -5.97
C ARG A 102 26.52 6.06 -6.93
N ALA A 103 25.92 4.88 -7.04
CA ALA A 103 26.38 3.79 -7.92
C ALA A 103 25.84 3.89 -9.36
N GLY A 104 24.93 4.83 -9.64
CA GLY A 104 24.34 4.98 -10.97
C GLY A 104 22.85 5.32 -10.94
N SER A 105 22.27 5.35 -12.13
CA SER A 105 20.83 5.58 -12.34
C SER A 105 20.16 4.31 -12.78
N HIS A 106 19.05 3.96 -12.14
CA HIS A 106 18.29 2.76 -12.43
C HIS A 106 16.84 3.12 -12.75
N LEU A 107 16.29 2.55 -13.81
CA LEU A 107 14.88 2.66 -14.14
C LEU A 107 14.10 1.70 -13.25
N ILE A 108 13.22 2.25 -12.42
CA ILE A 108 12.27 1.49 -11.61
C ILE A 108 10.94 1.46 -12.35
N LYS A 109 10.40 0.27 -12.55
CA LYS A 109 9.14 0.01 -13.24
C LYS A 109 8.15 -0.65 -12.28
N ASN A 110 6.87 -0.28 -12.39
CA ASN A 110 5.80 -0.98 -11.69
C ASN A 110 5.62 -2.37 -12.32
N LYS A 111 5.92 -3.40 -11.55
CA LYS A 111 5.89 -4.79 -12.03
C LYS A 111 4.52 -5.26 -12.53
N TYR A 112 3.43 -4.76 -11.95
CA TYR A 112 2.07 -5.14 -12.38
C TYR A 112 1.68 -4.45 -13.67
N LEU A 113 2.09 -3.20 -13.87
CA LEU A 113 1.95 -2.52 -15.14
C LEU A 113 2.82 -3.20 -16.21
N GLU A 114 4.04 -3.61 -15.88
CA GLU A 114 4.94 -4.33 -16.79
C GLU A 114 4.31 -5.66 -17.25
N MET A 115 3.68 -6.40 -16.33
CA MET A 115 2.93 -7.61 -16.69
C MET A 115 1.77 -7.32 -17.64
N LEU A 116 1.00 -6.26 -17.37
CA LEU A 116 -0.10 -5.83 -18.23
C LEU A 116 0.40 -5.43 -19.63
N LEU A 117 1.43 -4.59 -19.70
CA LEU A 117 2.03 -4.14 -20.95
C LEU A 117 2.61 -5.31 -21.76
N SER A 118 3.22 -6.27 -21.09
CA SER A 118 3.72 -7.51 -21.74
C SER A 118 2.58 -8.32 -22.33
N GLY A 119 1.48 -8.50 -21.62
CA GLY A 119 0.28 -9.18 -22.10
C GLY A 119 -0.36 -8.50 -23.32
N LYS A 120 -0.20 -7.18 -23.44
CA LYS A 120 -0.69 -6.38 -24.57
C LYS A 120 0.35 -6.23 -25.73
N GLY A 121 1.55 -6.78 -25.57
CA GLY A 121 2.64 -6.59 -26.57
C GLY A 121 3.19 -5.15 -26.60
N GLN A 122 2.99 -4.36 -25.53
CA GLN A 122 3.37 -2.95 -25.43
C GLN A 122 4.51 -2.69 -24.44
N ASN A 123 5.15 -3.73 -23.92
CA ASN A 123 6.27 -3.59 -22.98
C ASN A 123 7.57 -3.26 -23.75
N ASN A 124 7.75 -2.01 -24.10
CA ASN A 124 8.91 -1.48 -24.82
C ASN A 124 9.39 -0.15 -24.25
N ASP A 125 10.63 0.23 -24.57
CA ASP A 125 11.27 1.42 -24.00
C ASP A 125 10.56 2.73 -24.38
N SER A 126 9.93 2.79 -25.55
CA SER A 126 9.16 3.98 -25.98
C SER A 126 8.00 4.25 -25.03
N ILE A 127 7.25 3.21 -24.66
CA ILE A 127 6.14 3.32 -23.72
C ILE A 127 6.64 3.70 -22.32
N TRP A 128 7.72 3.09 -21.83
CA TRP A 128 8.28 3.43 -20.53
C TRP A 128 8.82 4.86 -20.49
N ASN A 129 9.49 5.32 -21.52
CA ASN A 129 9.94 6.72 -21.63
C ASN A 129 8.77 7.71 -21.68
N SER A 130 7.68 7.36 -22.35
CA SER A 130 6.45 8.15 -22.36
C SER A 130 5.82 8.24 -20.97
N ILE A 131 5.75 7.14 -20.21
CA ILE A 131 5.26 7.14 -18.83
C ILE A 131 6.12 8.04 -17.95
N ILE A 132 7.47 7.96 -18.06
CA ILE A 132 8.39 8.83 -17.30
C ILE A 132 8.19 10.29 -17.66
N ALA A 133 8.06 10.63 -18.95
CA ALA A 133 7.82 11.99 -19.42
C ALA A 133 6.50 12.58 -18.90
N ASN A 134 5.52 11.72 -18.62
CA ASN A 134 4.24 12.08 -18.02
C ASN A 134 4.20 11.85 -16.49
N ASN A 135 5.34 12.05 -15.81
CA ASN A 135 5.46 11.94 -14.33
C ASN A 135 5.01 10.57 -13.76
N GLY A 136 5.15 9.51 -14.52
CA GLY A 136 4.75 8.16 -14.13
C GLY A 136 3.27 7.84 -14.33
N SER A 137 2.51 8.75 -14.95
CA SER A 137 1.10 8.56 -15.30
C SER A 137 0.94 7.64 -16.51
N VAL A 138 -0.15 6.89 -16.55
CA VAL A 138 -0.56 6.05 -17.68
C VAL A 138 -1.80 6.60 -18.41
N GLN A 139 -2.33 7.75 -17.98
CA GLN A 139 -3.62 8.27 -18.47
C GLN A 139 -3.60 8.63 -19.95
N HIS A 140 -2.44 8.98 -20.51
CA HIS A 140 -2.23 9.30 -21.92
C HIS A 140 -2.15 8.08 -22.85
N LEU A 141 -2.08 6.86 -22.29
CA LEU A 141 -1.94 5.62 -23.09
C LEU A 141 -3.32 5.18 -23.61
N GLU A 142 -3.61 5.45 -24.87
CA GLU A 142 -4.93 5.21 -25.48
C GLU A 142 -5.29 3.71 -25.58
N PHE A 143 -4.31 2.82 -25.64
CA PHE A 143 -4.52 1.37 -25.71
C PHE A 143 -4.90 0.71 -24.38
N LEU A 144 -4.84 1.47 -23.27
CA LEU A 144 -5.34 1.03 -21.97
C LEU A 144 -6.83 1.35 -21.86
N SER A 145 -7.61 0.41 -21.33
CA SER A 145 -9.02 0.67 -20.99
C SER A 145 -9.13 1.65 -19.80
N ASP A 146 -10.30 2.26 -19.65
CA ASP A 146 -10.55 3.18 -18.54
C ASP A 146 -10.33 2.50 -17.18
N HIS A 147 -10.76 1.24 -17.05
CA HIS A 147 -10.51 0.46 -15.84
C HIS A 147 -9.01 0.26 -15.56
N GLU A 148 -8.22 -0.08 -16.56
CA GLU A 148 -6.78 -0.22 -16.40
C GLU A 148 -6.11 1.09 -16.01
N LYS A 149 -6.53 2.21 -16.60
CA LYS A 149 -6.08 3.55 -16.21
C LYS A 149 -6.41 3.87 -14.76
N GLU A 150 -7.62 3.54 -14.30
CA GLU A 150 -8.04 3.73 -12.91
C GLU A 150 -7.21 2.89 -11.92
N VAL A 151 -6.87 1.63 -12.27
CA VAL A 151 -6.06 0.73 -11.43
C VAL A 151 -4.64 1.26 -11.25
N PHE A 152 -4.06 1.90 -12.28
CA PHE A 152 -2.68 2.40 -12.28
C PHE A 152 -2.57 3.91 -12.06
N LYS A 153 -3.59 4.57 -11.50
CA LYS A 153 -3.51 5.96 -11.05
C LYS A 153 -2.37 6.15 -10.04
N THR A 154 -1.69 7.26 -10.17
CA THR A 154 -0.66 7.70 -9.23
C THR A 154 -1.28 8.50 -8.07
N ALA A 155 -0.51 8.75 -7.02
CA ALA A 155 -0.99 9.44 -5.82
C ALA A 155 -1.61 10.83 -6.09
N ILE A 156 -1.11 11.54 -7.12
CA ILE A 156 -1.66 12.86 -7.51
C ILE A 156 -2.93 12.77 -8.35
N GLU A 157 -3.21 11.62 -8.93
CA GLU A 157 -4.40 11.37 -9.77
C GLU A 157 -5.57 10.80 -8.96
N ILE A 158 -5.28 10.22 -7.79
CA ILE A 158 -6.28 9.65 -6.89
C ILE A 158 -6.96 10.77 -6.09
N ASP A 159 -8.29 10.70 -5.96
CA ASP A 159 -9.04 11.57 -5.07
C ASP A 159 -8.58 11.39 -3.61
N GLN A 160 -8.12 12.47 -3.01
CA GLN A 160 -7.63 12.47 -1.63
C GLN A 160 -8.71 12.06 -0.61
N ASN A 161 -9.98 12.30 -0.92
CA ASN A 161 -11.09 11.84 -0.09
C ASN A 161 -11.15 10.31 -0.01
N ALA A 162 -10.77 9.59 -1.07
CA ALA A 162 -10.68 8.13 -1.03
C ALA A 162 -9.59 7.65 -0.04
N ILE A 163 -8.44 8.31 -0.01
CA ILE A 163 -7.36 8.01 0.93
C ILE A 163 -7.81 8.24 2.37
N VAL A 164 -8.47 9.37 2.65
CA VAL A 164 -9.00 9.69 3.98
C VAL A 164 -10.07 8.69 4.40
N ARG A 165 -11.00 8.33 3.50
CA ARG A 165 -12.04 7.33 3.76
C ARG A 165 -11.45 5.96 4.12
N LEU A 166 -10.52 5.46 3.32
CA LEU A 166 -9.84 4.20 3.61
C LEU A 166 -9.04 4.27 4.91
N GLY A 167 -8.46 5.43 5.22
CA GLY A 167 -7.79 5.68 6.50
C GLY A 167 -8.74 5.55 7.69
N GLY A 168 -9.91 6.16 7.61
CA GLY A 168 -10.94 6.08 8.65
C GLY A 168 -11.45 4.66 8.90
N GLN A 169 -11.52 3.82 7.88
CA GLN A 169 -11.91 2.41 8.04
C GLN A 169 -10.87 1.55 8.79
N ARG A 170 -9.60 2.00 8.84
CA ARG A 170 -8.50 1.28 9.51
C ARG A 170 -8.40 1.60 11.00
N ALA A 171 -9.03 2.70 11.42
CA ALA A 171 -9.05 3.14 12.82
C ALA A 171 -10.03 2.29 13.63
#